data_890082e3a78162c857107f3d8de51dcc
#
_entry.id   890082e3a78162c857107f3d8de51dcc
#
_cell.length_a   1.000
_cell.length_b   1.000
_cell.length_c   1.000
_cell.angle_alpha   90.00
_cell.angle_beta   90.00
_cell.angle_gamma   90.00
#
_symmetry.space_group_name_H-M   'P 1'
#
loop_
_entity.id
_entity.type
_entity.pdbx_description
1 polymer ?
#
loop_
_entity_poly.entity_id
_entity_poly.type
_entity_poly.pdbx_seq_one_letter_code
_entity_poly.pdbx_strand_id
1 'polypeptide(L)'
;MKKVISLALVMLLAAAVFAGCAKQTSGSVATDGSTSMEKVIGALGEQFQNDNSGITFTYNPTGSGITAVQEGRCDIGLSSRALKDDEKSAGLVGTTIALDGIAIIVHPDNPVSDLSVQQIADIYTGKITNWKDLGGEDAEIVLIGREAGSGTRDGFESVTGTKDACQYRQELTSTGDVITTVSQNPAAIGYASLAALKENVKAVRVDGVSPSEQTVKDGSYAVQRPFVLVTKDGTKLSDAAQKFFDFAVSSDAAALISAAGAVPVA
;
A
#
# COMPACT_ATOMS: atom_id res chain seq x y z
N MET A 1 39.53 55.84 19.44
CA MET A 1 38.82 55.28 18.29
C MET A 1 39.16 53.81 18.03
N LYS A 2 40.44 53.37 18.09
CA LYS A 2 40.76 51.91 17.82
C LYS A 2 40.19 50.90 18.83
N LYS A 3 39.98 51.22 20.11
CA LYS A 3 39.48 50.36 21.15
C LYS A 3 37.95 50.17 21.09
N VAL A 4 37.21 51.14 20.55
CA VAL A 4 35.74 51.07 20.42
C VAL A 4 35.36 50.20 19.20
N ILE A 5 36.15 50.20 18.14
CA ILE A 5 35.93 49.39 16.94
C ILE A 5 36.16 47.90 17.24
N SER A 6 37.14 47.55 18.11
CA SER A 6 37.38 46.15 18.51
C SER A 6 36.25 45.58 19.36
N LEU A 7 35.57 46.39 20.19
CA LEU A 7 34.47 45.92 21.02
C LEU A 7 33.16 45.66 20.21
N ALA A 8 32.92 46.49 19.19
CA ALA A 8 31.79 46.33 18.28
C ALA A 8 31.92 45.07 17.37
N LEU A 9 33.15 44.73 16.97
CA LEU A 9 33.42 43.56 16.12
C LEU A 9 33.25 42.24 16.92
N VAL A 10 33.60 42.23 18.23
CA VAL A 10 33.45 41.07 19.10
C VAL A 10 31.95 40.85 19.43
N MET A 11 31.14 41.90 19.58
CA MET A 11 29.69 41.76 19.78
C MET A 11 28.95 41.26 18.51
N LEU A 12 29.41 41.61 17.31
CA LEU A 12 28.83 41.10 16.08
C LEU A 12 29.15 39.60 15.85
N LEU A 13 30.30 39.10 16.26
CA LEU A 13 30.61 37.66 16.19
C LEU A 13 29.86 36.84 17.25
N ALA A 14 29.56 37.41 18.41
CA ALA A 14 28.77 36.70 19.45
C ALA A 14 27.27 36.54 19.09
N ALA A 15 26.71 37.44 18.28
CA ALA A 15 25.34 37.36 17.80
C ALA A 15 25.13 36.29 16.69
N ALA A 16 26.17 35.88 15.98
CA ALA A 16 26.10 34.88 14.92
C ALA A 16 26.06 33.42 15.44
N VAL A 17 26.34 33.18 16.73
CA VAL A 17 26.38 31.82 17.30
C VAL A 17 24.99 31.36 17.86
N PHE A 18 24.00 32.28 17.96
CA PHE A 18 22.65 31.93 18.43
C PHE A 18 21.62 31.65 17.35
N ALA A 19 22.02 31.71 16.08
CA ALA A 19 21.13 31.37 14.96
C ALA A 19 21.44 29.95 14.47
N GLY A 20 21.00 28.92 15.20
CA GLY A 20 21.18 27.57 14.66
C GLY A 20 20.97 26.37 15.59
N CYS A 21 20.08 26.45 16.53
CA CYS A 21 19.51 25.23 17.12
C CYS A 21 18.01 25.19 16.81
N ALA A 22 17.66 24.99 15.56
CA ALA A 22 16.39 24.33 15.27
C ALA A 22 16.46 22.97 15.99
N LYS A 23 15.60 22.77 16.99
CA LYS A 23 15.54 21.55 17.78
C LYS A 23 15.27 20.41 16.77
N GLN A 24 16.30 19.65 16.41
CA GLN A 24 16.15 18.54 15.48
C GLN A 24 15.17 17.56 16.13
N THR A 25 14.04 17.33 15.47
CA THR A 25 13.06 16.33 15.94
C THR A 25 13.76 14.99 15.95
N SER A 26 13.80 14.33 17.09
CA SER A 26 14.31 12.97 17.25
C SER A 26 13.19 12.08 17.74
N GLY A 27 13.23 10.81 17.40
CA GLY A 27 12.21 9.86 17.79
C GLY A 27 12.12 8.67 16.85
N SER A 28 11.00 7.98 16.94
CA SER A 28 10.69 6.86 16.05
C SER A 28 9.29 6.99 15.47
N VAL A 29 9.10 6.43 14.30
CA VAL A 29 7.81 6.22 13.64
C VAL A 29 7.65 4.73 13.42
N ALA A 30 6.62 4.15 14.00
CA ALA A 30 6.27 2.74 13.81
C ALA A 30 5.02 2.63 12.93
N THR A 31 5.17 1.97 11.77
CA THR A 31 4.04 1.64 10.91
C THR A 31 3.86 0.12 10.83
N ASP A 32 2.62 -0.32 10.72
CA ASP A 32 2.27 -1.74 10.67
C ASP A 32 1.12 -1.95 9.68
N GLY A 33 1.13 -3.05 8.95
CA GLY A 33 -0.05 -3.49 8.21
C GLY A 33 0.18 -3.96 6.78
N SER A 34 -0.55 -3.38 5.85
CA SER A 34 -0.73 -3.88 4.48
C SER A 34 0.57 -4.19 3.75
N THR A 35 0.78 -5.46 3.40
CA THR A 35 1.90 -5.93 2.57
C THR A 35 1.84 -5.42 1.12
N SER A 36 0.67 -4.97 0.65
CA SER A 36 0.51 -4.35 -0.67
C SER A 36 1.13 -2.94 -0.73
N MET A 37 1.25 -2.27 0.42
CA MET A 37 1.80 -0.91 0.51
C MET A 37 3.34 -0.90 0.64
N GLU A 38 4.00 -2.05 0.66
CA GLU A 38 5.44 -2.19 0.96
C GLU A 38 6.32 -1.24 0.13
N LYS A 39 6.15 -1.21 -1.20
CA LYS A 39 6.95 -0.31 -2.05
C LYS A 39 6.68 1.17 -1.78
N VAL A 40 5.40 1.53 -1.61
CA VAL A 40 4.99 2.92 -1.35
C VAL A 40 5.54 3.38 -0.01
N ILE A 41 5.29 2.62 1.05
CA ILE A 41 5.72 2.96 2.41
C ILE A 41 7.23 2.87 2.55
N GLY A 42 7.88 1.93 1.86
CA GLY A 42 9.35 1.85 1.81
C GLY A 42 9.97 3.10 1.20
N ALA A 43 9.47 3.56 0.04
CA ALA A 43 9.96 4.78 -0.62
C ALA A 43 9.72 6.04 0.24
N LEU A 44 8.53 6.17 0.82
CA LEU A 44 8.20 7.29 1.71
C LEU A 44 9.06 7.28 2.98
N GLY A 45 9.24 6.11 3.60
CA GLY A 45 10.04 5.96 4.81
C GLY A 45 11.52 6.24 4.59
N GLU A 46 12.10 5.78 3.48
CA GLU A 46 13.48 6.05 3.10
C GLU A 46 13.72 7.54 2.88
N GLN A 47 12.89 8.20 2.08
CA GLN A 47 13.00 9.64 1.85
C GLN A 47 12.83 10.42 3.15
N PHE A 48 11.84 10.05 3.95
CA PHE A 48 11.60 10.71 5.23
C PHE A 48 12.79 10.61 6.20
N GLN A 49 13.45 9.44 6.29
CA GLN A 49 14.65 9.26 7.11
C GLN A 49 15.85 10.06 6.58
N ASN A 50 16.02 10.14 5.24
CA ASN A 50 17.08 10.94 4.62
C ASN A 50 16.93 12.41 4.99
N ASP A 51 15.70 12.93 5.00
CA ASP A 51 15.42 14.33 5.35
C ASP A 51 15.40 14.59 6.86
N ASN A 52 15.31 13.54 7.67
CA ASN A 52 15.14 13.60 9.13
C ASN A 52 16.08 12.63 9.85
N SER A 53 17.39 12.85 9.76
CA SER A 53 18.43 11.94 10.26
C SER A 53 18.35 11.59 11.76
N GLY A 54 17.56 12.34 12.56
CA GLY A 54 17.29 12.05 13.98
C GLY A 54 16.07 11.16 14.23
N ILE A 55 15.34 10.75 13.17
CA ILE A 55 14.11 9.93 13.30
C ILE A 55 14.36 8.55 12.69
N THR A 56 14.00 7.52 13.43
CA THR A 56 13.97 6.14 12.92
C THR A 56 12.58 5.82 12.39
N PHE A 57 12.49 5.31 11.18
CA PHE A 57 11.25 4.81 10.58
C PHE A 57 11.25 3.30 10.54
N THR A 58 10.14 2.66 10.93
CA THR A 58 9.97 1.21 10.86
C THR A 58 8.65 0.85 10.18
N TYR A 59 8.70 -0.14 9.32
CA TYR A 59 7.54 -0.74 8.68
C TYR A 59 7.48 -2.24 9.00
N ASN A 60 6.35 -2.69 9.52
CA ASN A 60 6.09 -4.09 9.86
C ASN A 60 4.95 -4.65 8.98
N PRO A 61 5.24 -5.50 7.99
CA PRO A 61 4.25 -5.98 7.02
C PRO A 61 3.39 -7.15 7.56
N THR A 62 2.57 -6.90 8.58
CA THR A 62 1.74 -7.96 9.20
C THR A 62 0.42 -8.24 8.48
N GLY A 63 -0.02 -7.33 7.59
CA GLY A 63 -1.37 -7.35 7.03
C GLY A 63 -2.47 -6.80 7.96
N SER A 64 -2.18 -6.52 9.23
CA SER A 64 -3.15 -6.24 10.31
C SER A 64 -3.09 -4.80 10.84
N GLY A 65 -2.78 -3.80 10.01
CA GLY A 65 -2.54 -2.41 10.44
C GLY A 65 -3.69 -1.76 11.20
N ILE A 66 -4.94 -2.06 10.85
CA ILE A 66 -6.13 -1.54 11.55
C ILE A 66 -6.13 -2.03 13.00
N THR A 67 -5.96 -3.34 13.21
CA THR A 67 -5.89 -3.93 14.55
C THR A 67 -4.67 -3.42 15.32
N ALA A 68 -3.53 -3.24 14.65
CA ALA A 68 -2.33 -2.71 15.29
C ALA A 68 -2.52 -1.32 15.88
N VAL A 69 -3.25 -0.42 15.19
CA VAL A 69 -3.59 0.91 15.72
C VAL A 69 -4.61 0.81 16.87
N GLN A 70 -5.63 -0.03 16.72
CA GLN A 70 -6.62 -0.24 17.80
C GLN A 70 -5.95 -0.65 19.12
N GLU A 71 -4.97 -1.55 19.03
CA GLU A 71 -4.22 -2.09 20.16
C GLU A 71 -3.04 -1.21 20.60
N GLY A 72 -2.75 -0.13 19.89
CA GLY A 72 -1.63 0.78 20.20
C GLY A 72 -0.25 0.16 19.94
N ARG A 73 -0.13 -0.81 19.02
CA ARG A 73 1.14 -1.48 18.66
C ARG A 73 1.96 -0.71 17.63
N CYS A 74 1.37 0.26 16.96
CA CYS A 74 2.04 1.17 16.02
C CYS A 74 1.45 2.58 16.12
N ASP A 75 2.19 3.55 15.59
CA ASP A 75 1.75 4.95 15.51
C ASP A 75 0.73 5.12 14.37
N ILE A 76 0.99 4.52 13.22
CA ILE A 76 0.18 4.63 12.00
C ILE A 76 -0.03 3.24 11.41
N GLY A 77 -1.30 2.86 11.27
CA GLY A 77 -1.69 1.63 10.57
C GLY A 77 -1.74 1.82 9.07
N LEU A 78 -1.47 0.77 8.34
CA LEU A 78 -1.50 0.73 6.88
C LEU A 78 -2.62 -0.18 6.42
N SER A 79 -3.59 0.38 5.70
CA SER A 79 -4.72 -0.37 5.15
C SER A 79 -4.79 -0.24 3.63
N SER A 80 -5.06 -1.34 2.97
CA SER A 80 -5.31 -1.39 1.52
C SER A 80 -6.81 -1.54 1.21
N ARG A 81 -7.65 -0.95 2.04
CA ARG A 81 -9.08 -0.71 1.87
C ARG A 81 -9.54 0.47 2.72
N ALA A 82 -10.69 1.01 2.42
CA ALA A 82 -11.35 1.97 3.31
C ALA A 82 -11.72 1.32 4.66
N LEU A 83 -11.80 2.14 5.70
CA LEU A 83 -12.30 1.70 7.01
C LEU A 83 -13.79 1.34 6.92
N LYS A 84 -14.18 0.27 7.58
CA LYS A 84 -15.57 -0.13 7.80
C LYS A 84 -16.23 0.81 8.83
N ASP A 85 -17.54 0.81 8.89
CA ASP A 85 -18.28 1.73 9.77
C ASP A 85 -18.11 1.38 11.27
N ASP A 86 -17.96 0.11 11.58
CA ASP A 86 -17.62 -0.35 12.94
C ASP A 86 -16.21 0.11 13.37
N GLU A 87 -15.24 0.10 12.45
CA GLU A 87 -13.88 0.59 12.70
C GLU A 87 -13.86 2.12 12.93
N LYS A 88 -14.59 2.87 12.11
CA LYS A 88 -14.78 4.32 12.31
C LYS A 88 -15.48 4.60 13.64
N SER A 89 -16.52 3.82 13.96
CA SER A 89 -17.26 3.94 15.24
C SER A 89 -16.39 3.58 16.45
N ALA A 90 -15.36 2.77 16.26
CA ALA A 90 -14.33 2.47 17.26
C ALA A 90 -13.27 3.59 17.41
N GLY A 91 -13.45 4.73 16.72
CA GLY A 91 -12.58 5.90 16.81
C GLY A 91 -11.36 5.81 15.88
N LEU A 92 -11.40 5.02 14.83
CA LEU A 92 -10.32 5.03 13.83
C LEU A 92 -10.59 6.07 12.74
N VAL A 93 -9.53 6.73 12.30
CA VAL A 93 -9.53 7.71 11.22
C VAL A 93 -8.67 7.19 10.08
N GLY A 94 -9.25 7.12 8.88
CA GLY A 94 -8.54 6.71 7.68
C GLY A 94 -8.27 7.89 6.75
N THR A 95 -7.02 8.10 6.36
CA THR A 95 -6.61 9.12 5.38
C THR A 95 -6.06 8.43 4.14
N THR A 96 -6.74 8.58 3.02
CA THR A 96 -6.29 8.02 1.73
C THR A 96 -5.08 8.81 1.21
N ILE A 97 -4.02 8.10 0.84
CA ILE A 97 -2.81 8.69 0.26
C ILE A 97 -2.63 8.33 -1.21
N ALA A 98 -3.21 7.20 -1.65
CA ALA A 98 -3.13 6.75 -3.03
C ALA A 98 -4.30 5.84 -3.40
N LEU A 99 -4.49 5.63 -4.71
CA LEU A 99 -5.27 4.54 -5.27
C LEU A 99 -4.32 3.47 -5.83
N ASP A 100 -4.71 2.21 -5.72
CA ASP A 100 -3.97 1.05 -6.21
C ASP A 100 -4.89 0.12 -6.98
N GLY A 101 -4.44 -0.37 -8.13
CA GLY A 101 -5.11 -1.44 -8.86
C GLY A 101 -4.86 -2.79 -8.21
N ILE A 102 -5.91 -3.62 -8.14
CA ILE A 102 -5.75 -5.03 -7.80
C ILE A 102 -5.64 -5.80 -9.12
N ALA A 103 -4.43 -6.09 -9.54
CA ALA A 103 -4.19 -6.85 -10.75
C ALA A 103 -4.55 -8.32 -10.56
N ILE A 104 -5.29 -8.89 -11.52
CA ILE A 104 -5.49 -10.33 -11.64
C ILE A 104 -4.25 -10.90 -12.33
N ILE A 105 -3.61 -11.86 -11.70
CA ILE A 105 -2.31 -12.39 -12.15
C ILE A 105 -2.38 -13.89 -12.42
N VAL A 106 -1.65 -14.27 -13.47
CA VAL A 106 -1.46 -15.67 -13.87
C VAL A 106 0.02 -15.94 -14.16
N HIS A 107 0.37 -17.20 -14.31
CA HIS A 107 1.72 -17.56 -14.78
C HIS A 107 2.01 -16.95 -16.16
N PRO A 108 3.24 -16.54 -16.47
CA PRO A 108 3.58 -15.93 -17.78
C PRO A 108 3.18 -16.78 -18.99
N ASP A 109 3.30 -18.11 -18.89
CA ASP A 109 2.96 -19.05 -19.97
C ASP A 109 1.45 -19.33 -20.11
N ASN A 110 0.61 -18.88 -19.19
CA ASN A 110 -0.84 -19.04 -19.34
C ASN A 110 -1.33 -18.21 -20.53
N PRO A 111 -2.02 -18.80 -21.54
CA PRO A 111 -2.42 -18.06 -22.75
C PRO A 111 -3.56 -17.06 -22.51
N VAL A 112 -4.33 -17.20 -21.42
CA VAL A 112 -5.43 -16.29 -21.09
C VAL A 112 -4.88 -14.90 -20.79
N SER A 113 -5.40 -13.88 -21.49
CA SER A 113 -4.92 -12.49 -21.39
C SER A 113 -5.99 -11.46 -21.07
N ASP A 114 -7.26 -11.88 -20.98
CA ASP A 114 -8.40 -11.02 -20.67
C ASP A 114 -9.48 -11.85 -19.95
N LEU A 115 -10.06 -11.30 -18.91
CA LEU A 115 -11.16 -11.89 -18.16
C LEU A 115 -12.17 -10.78 -17.81
N SER A 116 -13.46 -11.06 -17.93
CA SER A 116 -14.45 -10.15 -17.37
C SER A 116 -14.51 -10.25 -15.85
N VAL A 117 -14.99 -9.20 -15.17
CA VAL A 117 -15.26 -9.24 -13.73
C VAL A 117 -16.16 -10.42 -13.37
N GLN A 118 -17.16 -10.73 -14.21
CA GLN A 118 -18.04 -11.89 -14.01
C GLN A 118 -17.29 -13.22 -14.12
N GLN A 119 -16.40 -13.39 -15.12
CA GLN A 119 -15.58 -14.60 -15.23
C GLN A 119 -14.65 -14.77 -14.03
N ILE A 120 -14.05 -13.69 -13.54
CA ILE A 120 -13.25 -13.72 -12.33
C ILE A 120 -14.09 -14.19 -11.13
N ALA A 121 -15.28 -13.64 -10.96
CA ALA A 121 -16.22 -14.08 -9.92
C ALA A 121 -16.59 -15.56 -10.05
N ASP A 122 -16.88 -16.01 -11.26
CA ASP A 122 -17.27 -17.41 -11.52
C ASP A 122 -16.10 -18.39 -11.31
N ILE A 123 -14.86 -17.97 -11.61
CA ILE A 123 -13.64 -18.71 -11.28
C ILE A 123 -13.53 -18.85 -9.75
N TYR A 124 -13.54 -17.75 -9.02
CA TYR A 124 -13.30 -17.79 -7.57
C TYR A 124 -14.44 -18.40 -6.77
N THR A 125 -15.66 -18.47 -7.32
CA THR A 125 -16.80 -19.17 -6.71
C THR A 125 -16.95 -20.63 -7.18
N GLY A 126 -16.01 -21.13 -7.98
CA GLY A 126 -15.99 -22.54 -8.41
C GLY A 126 -16.99 -22.91 -9.51
N LYS A 127 -17.57 -21.92 -10.22
CA LYS A 127 -18.44 -22.17 -11.37
C LYS A 127 -17.63 -22.45 -12.64
N ILE A 128 -16.47 -21.83 -12.79
CA ILE A 128 -15.48 -22.11 -13.83
C ILE A 128 -14.26 -22.70 -13.13
N THR A 129 -13.91 -23.93 -13.45
CA THR A 129 -12.86 -24.68 -12.76
C THR A 129 -11.73 -25.13 -13.66
N ASN A 130 -11.84 -24.91 -14.97
CA ASN A 130 -10.85 -25.34 -15.93
C ASN A 130 -10.48 -24.22 -16.91
N TRP A 131 -9.19 -24.02 -17.15
CA TRP A 131 -8.70 -22.98 -18.04
C TRP A 131 -9.18 -23.12 -19.50
N LYS A 132 -9.48 -24.35 -19.98
CA LYS A 132 -10.02 -24.57 -21.34
C LYS A 132 -11.34 -23.83 -21.59
N ASP A 133 -12.14 -23.63 -20.56
CA ASP A 133 -13.42 -22.92 -20.66
C ASP A 133 -13.23 -21.42 -20.95
N LEU A 134 -11.98 -20.94 -20.80
CA LEU A 134 -11.53 -19.58 -21.02
C LEU A 134 -10.52 -19.45 -22.15
N GLY A 135 -10.36 -20.50 -22.98
CA GLY A 135 -9.40 -20.52 -24.09
C GLY A 135 -7.95 -20.80 -23.67
N GLY A 136 -7.76 -21.33 -22.46
CA GLY A 136 -6.47 -21.82 -21.96
C GLY A 136 -6.27 -23.30 -22.17
N GLU A 137 -5.26 -23.86 -21.50
CA GLU A 137 -4.93 -25.29 -21.52
C GLU A 137 -6.02 -26.11 -20.77
N ASP A 138 -6.11 -27.41 -21.07
CA ASP A 138 -6.99 -28.31 -20.29
C ASP A 138 -6.36 -28.64 -18.93
N ALA A 139 -6.51 -27.71 -18.00
CA ALA A 139 -5.95 -27.77 -16.65
C ALA A 139 -6.94 -27.18 -15.64
N GLU A 140 -7.05 -27.82 -14.46
CA GLU A 140 -7.83 -27.30 -13.34
C GLU A 140 -7.23 -25.99 -12.83
N ILE A 141 -8.06 -24.98 -12.61
CA ILE A 141 -7.63 -23.66 -12.10
C ILE A 141 -7.29 -23.77 -10.62
N VAL A 142 -6.09 -23.30 -10.24
CA VAL A 142 -5.63 -23.27 -8.86
C VAL A 142 -5.82 -21.86 -8.30
N LEU A 143 -6.76 -21.69 -7.37
CA LEU A 143 -7.16 -20.41 -6.80
C LEU A 143 -6.22 -20.01 -5.65
N ILE A 144 -5.42 -18.98 -5.87
CA ILE A 144 -4.52 -18.41 -4.86
C ILE A 144 -5.13 -17.10 -4.36
N GLY A 145 -5.29 -16.99 -3.05
CA GLY A 145 -5.82 -15.79 -2.41
C GLY A 145 -5.04 -15.36 -1.18
N ARG A 146 -5.60 -14.39 -0.48
CA ARG A 146 -5.07 -13.84 0.75
C ARG A 146 -5.88 -14.33 1.94
N GLU A 147 -5.25 -14.34 3.11
CA GLU A 147 -5.87 -14.63 4.41
C GLU A 147 -7.04 -13.70 4.73
N ALA A 148 -7.90 -14.12 5.64
CA ALA A 148 -8.95 -13.27 6.20
C ALA A 148 -8.33 -12.04 6.90
N GLY A 149 -8.95 -10.87 6.70
CA GLY A 149 -8.43 -9.59 7.21
C GLY A 149 -7.49 -8.85 6.26
N SER A 150 -7.05 -9.48 5.16
CA SER A 150 -6.30 -8.79 4.11
C SER A 150 -7.16 -7.74 3.41
N GLY A 151 -6.71 -6.48 3.42
CA GLY A 151 -7.39 -5.41 2.67
C GLY A 151 -7.39 -5.65 1.15
N THR A 152 -6.44 -6.45 0.61
CA THR A 152 -6.44 -6.84 -0.81
C THR A 152 -7.56 -7.83 -1.09
N ARG A 153 -7.76 -8.81 -0.21
CA ARG A 153 -8.89 -9.75 -0.31
C ARG A 153 -10.21 -9.01 -0.20
N ASP A 154 -10.38 -8.17 0.83
CA ASP A 154 -11.60 -7.39 1.02
C ASP A 154 -11.94 -6.53 -0.21
N GLY A 155 -10.93 -5.85 -0.80
CA GLY A 155 -11.11 -5.06 -2.01
C GLY A 155 -11.46 -5.89 -3.23
N PHE A 156 -10.76 -7.01 -3.45
CA PHE A 156 -11.02 -7.95 -4.53
C PHE A 156 -12.44 -8.54 -4.45
N GLU A 157 -12.80 -9.11 -3.31
CA GLU A 157 -14.11 -9.75 -3.08
C GLU A 157 -15.26 -8.73 -3.17
N SER A 158 -15.02 -7.47 -2.76
CA SER A 158 -16.01 -6.39 -2.88
C SER A 158 -16.31 -6.04 -4.33
N VAL A 159 -15.26 -5.87 -5.16
CA VAL A 159 -15.43 -5.49 -6.57
C VAL A 159 -16.00 -6.63 -7.40
N THR A 160 -15.59 -7.86 -7.13
CA THR A 160 -16.07 -9.06 -7.84
C THR A 160 -17.43 -9.56 -7.32
N GLY A 161 -17.92 -8.99 -6.21
CA GLY A 161 -19.18 -9.45 -5.58
C GLY A 161 -19.10 -10.86 -4.99
N THR A 162 -17.89 -11.30 -4.61
CA THR A 162 -17.64 -12.67 -4.15
C THR A 162 -17.37 -12.77 -2.65
N LYS A 163 -17.79 -11.77 -1.87
CA LYS A 163 -17.56 -11.74 -0.43
C LYS A 163 -18.00 -13.03 0.24
N ASP A 164 -17.09 -13.64 1.00
CA ASP A 164 -17.27 -14.89 1.74
C ASP A 164 -17.66 -16.12 0.87
N ALA A 165 -17.53 -16.01 -0.47
CA ALA A 165 -17.92 -17.07 -1.41
C ALA A 165 -16.72 -17.67 -2.18
N CYS A 166 -15.54 -17.10 -2.05
CA CYS A 166 -14.35 -17.58 -2.74
C CYS A 166 -13.88 -18.94 -2.22
N GLN A 167 -13.55 -19.85 -3.14
CA GLN A 167 -13.09 -21.21 -2.85
C GLN A 167 -11.57 -21.32 -3.02
N TYR A 168 -10.81 -20.56 -2.22
CA TYR A 168 -9.37 -20.57 -2.30
C TYR A 168 -8.78 -21.96 -2.07
N ARG A 169 -7.90 -22.39 -2.97
CA ARG A 169 -7.06 -23.59 -2.78
C ARG A 169 -5.97 -23.32 -1.75
N GLN A 170 -5.48 -22.08 -1.74
CA GLN A 170 -4.42 -21.64 -0.83
C GLN A 170 -4.65 -20.19 -0.44
N GLU A 171 -4.60 -19.91 0.86
CA GLU A 171 -4.63 -18.56 1.42
C GLU A 171 -3.24 -18.18 1.95
N LEU A 172 -2.71 -17.05 1.52
CA LEU A 172 -1.34 -16.61 1.80
C LEU A 172 -1.33 -15.30 2.60
N THR A 173 -0.30 -15.11 3.42
CA THR A 173 -0.22 -14.00 4.37
C THR A 173 0.40 -12.72 3.79
N SER A 174 0.99 -12.79 2.59
CA SER A 174 1.56 -11.61 1.95
C SER A 174 1.26 -11.51 0.46
N THR A 175 1.30 -10.28 -0.07
CA THR A 175 1.21 -10.02 -1.52
C THR A 175 2.38 -10.67 -2.28
N GLY A 176 3.57 -10.65 -1.69
CA GLY A 176 4.76 -11.28 -2.28
C GLY A 176 4.63 -12.79 -2.43
N ASP A 177 4.03 -13.47 -1.44
CA ASP A 177 3.81 -14.92 -1.49
C ASP A 177 2.80 -15.29 -2.58
N VAL A 178 1.73 -14.51 -2.77
CA VAL A 178 0.77 -14.70 -3.87
C VAL A 178 1.50 -14.61 -5.22
N ILE A 179 2.30 -13.57 -5.45
CA ILE A 179 3.06 -13.39 -6.68
C ILE A 179 4.01 -14.58 -6.90
N THR A 180 4.74 -14.98 -5.86
CA THR A 180 5.69 -16.10 -5.93
C THR A 180 4.97 -17.41 -6.26
N THR A 181 3.86 -17.71 -5.59
CA THR A 181 3.10 -18.95 -5.80
C THR A 181 2.52 -19.01 -7.22
N VAL A 182 1.95 -17.91 -7.72
CA VAL A 182 1.43 -17.84 -9.09
C VAL A 182 2.53 -17.97 -10.12
N SER A 183 3.71 -17.39 -9.89
CA SER A 183 4.85 -17.49 -10.80
C SER A 183 5.46 -18.89 -10.92
N GLN A 184 5.13 -19.79 -10.00
CA GLN A 184 5.64 -21.16 -9.95
C GLN A 184 4.62 -22.21 -10.41
N ASN A 185 3.36 -21.81 -10.69
CA ASN A 185 2.30 -22.72 -11.04
C ASN A 185 1.55 -22.25 -12.30
N PRO A 186 1.76 -22.90 -13.48
CA PRO A 186 1.08 -22.53 -14.73
C PRO A 186 -0.45 -22.57 -14.68
N ALA A 187 -1.04 -23.34 -13.77
CA ALA A 187 -2.49 -23.42 -13.59
C ALA A 187 -3.05 -22.41 -12.57
N ALA A 188 -2.19 -21.64 -11.90
CA ALA A 188 -2.63 -20.73 -10.86
C ALA A 188 -3.21 -19.42 -11.42
N ILE A 189 -4.21 -18.91 -10.69
CA ILE A 189 -4.69 -17.53 -10.75
C ILE A 189 -4.60 -16.92 -9.35
N GLY A 190 -4.20 -15.66 -9.29
CA GLY A 190 -4.15 -14.89 -8.05
C GLY A 190 -4.51 -13.43 -8.28
N TYR A 191 -4.45 -12.65 -7.22
CA TYR A 191 -4.59 -11.20 -7.30
C TYR A 191 -3.56 -10.52 -6.40
N ALA A 192 -3.04 -9.40 -6.86
CA ALA A 192 -2.00 -8.65 -6.16
C ALA A 192 -2.13 -7.15 -6.41
N SER A 193 -1.56 -6.34 -5.53
CA SER A 193 -1.38 -4.90 -5.76
C SER A 193 -0.61 -4.66 -7.06
N LEU A 194 -1.09 -3.75 -7.91
CA LEU A 194 -0.40 -3.32 -9.12
C LEU A 194 0.99 -2.76 -8.79
N ALA A 195 1.10 -2.00 -7.71
CA ALA A 195 2.37 -1.46 -7.22
C ALA A 195 3.38 -2.54 -6.82
N ALA A 196 2.92 -3.75 -6.43
CA ALA A 196 3.79 -4.85 -6.02
C ALA A 196 4.22 -5.77 -7.17
N LEU A 197 3.68 -5.62 -8.37
CA LEU A 197 3.93 -6.54 -9.49
C LEU A 197 5.42 -6.61 -9.85
N LYS A 198 5.81 -7.79 -10.33
CA LYS A 198 7.13 -8.12 -10.86
C LYS A 198 6.96 -8.80 -12.22
N GLU A 199 8.03 -8.85 -13.00
CA GLU A 199 8.04 -9.44 -14.36
C GLU A 199 7.79 -10.96 -14.40
N ASN A 200 7.85 -11.64 -13.24
CA ASN A 200 7.68 -13.08 -13.11
C ASN A 200 6.22 -13.55 -13.11
N VAL A 201 5.25 -12.65 -13.22
CA VAL A 201 3.83 -12.95 -13.40
C VAL A 201 3.24 -12.10 -14.52
N LYS A 202 2.17 -12.60 -15.14
CA LYS A 202 1.41 -11.87 -16.14
C LYS A 202 0.13 -11.32 -15.53
N ALA A 203 -0.06 -10.00 -15.62
CA ALA A 203 -1.34 -9.37 -15.32
C ALA A 203 -2.28 -9.51 -16.52
N VAL A 204 -3.49 -10.03 -16.31
CA VAL A 204 -4.52 -10.10 -17.33
C VAL A 204 -5.34 -8.80 -17.37
N ARG A 205 -5.89 -8.49 -18.53
CA ARG A 205 -6.86 -7.40 -18.66
C ARG A 205 -8.16 -7.79 -17.96
N VAL A 206 -8.87 -6.79 -17.49
CA VAL A 206 -10.21 -6.96 -16.92
C VAL A 206 -11.20 -6.16 -17.74
N ASP A 207 -12.18 -6.82 -18.34
CA ASP A 207 -13.15 -6.23 -19.28
C ASP A 207 -12.45 -5.44 -20.41
N GLY A 208 -11.35 -6.00 -20.95
CA GLY A 208 -10.56 -5.39 -22.01
C GLY A 208 -9.58 -4.30 -21.55
N VAL A 209 -9.58 -3.90 -20.26
CA VAL A 209 -8.73 -2.84 -19.71
C VAL A 209 -7.50 -3.42 -19.03
N SER A 210 -6.31 -2.99 -19.44
CA SER A 210 -5.05 -3.37 -18.79
C SER A 210 -4.91 -2.66 -17.44
N PRO A 211 -4.46 -3.36 -16.38
CA PRO A 211 -4.10 -2.72 -15.13
C PRO A 211 -2.86 -1.85 -15.34
N SER A 212 -2.99 -0.56 -15.10
CA SER A 212 -1.91 0.42 -15.16
C SER A 212 -2.21 1.61 -14.24
N GLU A 213 -1.19 2.39 -13.90
CA GLU A 213 -1.38 3.65 -13.15
C GLU A 213 -2.40 4.56 -13.86
N GLN A 214 -2.30 4.68 -15.19
CA GLN A 214 -3.21 5.53 -15.96
C GLN A 214 -4.66 5.05 -15.89
N THR A 215 -4.92 3.74 -16.04
CA THR A 215 -6.28 3.18 -16.03
C THR A 215 -6.89 3.12 -14.63
N VAL A 216 -6.06 3.08 -13.58
CA VAL A 216 -6.49 3.27 -12.19
C VAL A 216 -6.84 4.74 -11.95
N LYS A 217 -6.01 5.68 -12.45
CA LYS A 217 -6.18 7.12 -12.29
C LYS A 217 -7.45 7.64 -12.94
N ASP A 218 -7.75 7.20 -14.17
CA ASP A 218 -8.95 7.63 -14.91
C ASP A 218 -10.20 6.81 -14.56
N GLY A 219 -10.08 5.80 -13.69
CA GLY A 219 -11.18 4.95 -13.23
C GLY A 219 -11.65 3.90 -14.23
N SER A 220 -10.98 3.73 -15.38
CA SER A 220 -11.35 2.72 -16.37
C SER A 220 -11.03 1.29 -15.93
N TYR A 221 -10.00 1.08 -15.07
CA TYR A 221 -9.73 -0.21 -14.45
C TYR A 221 -10.62 -0.42 -13.23
N ALA A 222 -11.57 -1.35 -13.32
CA ALA A 222 -12.62 -1.51 -12.31
C ALA A 222 -12.11 -2.04 -10.96
N VAL A 223 -11.05 -2.89 -10.96
CA VAL A 223 -10.58 -3.57 -9.74
C VAL A 223 -9.52 -2.72 -9.04
N GLN A 224 -9.97 -1.70 -8.31
CA GLN A 224 -9.10 -0.75 -7.61
C GLN A 224 -9.58 -0.46 -6.19
N ARG A 225 -8.70 0.12 -5.37
CA ARG A 225 -8.94 0.39 -3.95
C ARG A 225 -8.05 1.51 -3.42
N PRO A 226 -8.37 2.13 -2.27
CA PRO A 226 -7.48 3.09 -1.63
C PRO A 226 -6.35 2.43 -0.84
N PHE A 227 -5.20 3.10 -0.79
CA PHE A 227 -4.18 2.97 0.25
C PHE A 227 -4.42 4.03 1.32
N VAL A 228 -4.54 3.59 2.55
CA VAL A 228 -5.03 4.40 3.67
C VAL A 228 -4.06 4.35 4.83
N LEU A 229 -3.68 5.52 5.33
CA LEU A 229 -3.06 5.67 6.65
C LEU A 229 -4.16 5.68 7.69
N VAL A 230 -4.01 4.85 8.71
CA VAL A 230 -4.99 4.72 9.80
C VAL A 230 -4.38 5.27 11.08
N THR A 231 -5.12 6.15 11.75
CA THR A 231 -4.78 6.72 13.06
C THR A 231 -5.97 6.57 14.02
N LYS A 232 -5.76 6.86 15.30
CA LYS A 232 -6.83 6.80 16.30
C LYS A 232 -7.25 8.21 16.71
N ASP A 233 -8.54 8.51 16.59
CA ASP A 233 -9.12 9.78 17.01
C ASP A 233 -8.84 10.07 18.49
N GLY A 234 -8.61 11.34 18.81
CA GLY A 234 -8.28 11.78 20.18
C GLY A 234 -6.90 11.33 20.68
N THR A 235 -6.14 10.52 19.92
CA THR A 235 -4.77 10.12 20.26
C THR A 235 -3.79 11.03 19.54
N LYS A 236 -2.99 11.80 20.29
CA LYS A 236 -1.94 12.62 19.70
C LYS A 236 -0.78 11.73 19.24
N LEU A 237 -0.44 11.81 17.96
CA LEU A 237 0.79 11.22 17.45
C LEU A 237 2.02 11.87 18.10
N SER A 238 3.12 11.14 18.22
CA SER A 238 4.41 11.72 18.56
C SER A 238 4.81 12.78 17.52
N ASP A 239 5.68 13.72 17.86
CA ASP A 239 6.14 14.74 16.92
C ASP A 239 6.80 14.12 15.67
N ALA A 240 7.47 12.98 15.82
CA ALA A 240 8.06 12.23 14.71
C ALA A 240 7.00 11.57 13.82
N ALA A 241 6.01 10.90 14.42
CA ALA A 241 4.92 10.24 13.70
C ALA A 241 4.01 11.26 12.99
N GLN A 242 3.73 12.41 13.63
CA GLN A 242 2.97 13.48 13.00
C GLN A 242 3.71 14.05 11.78
N LYS A 243 5.02 14.27 11.90
CA LYS A 243 5.84 14.78 10.81
C LYS A 243 5.87 13.81 9.61
N PHE A 244 5.94 12.49 9.86
CA PHE A 244 5.82 11.50 8.80
C PHE A 244 4.42 11.50 8.17
N PHE A 245 3.37 11.55 8.99
CA PHE A 245 2.00 11.61 8.50
C PHE A 245 1.79 12.82 7.59
N ASP A 246 2.20 14.01 8.04
CA ASP A 246 2.08 15.26 7.27
C ASP A 246 2.84 15.19 5.94
N PHE A 247 4.05 14.60 5.93
CA PHE A 247 4.80 14.33 4.71
C PHE A 247 4.06 13.37 3.78
N ALA A 248 3.57 12.25 4.30
CA ALA A 248 2.94 11.19 3.49
C ALA A 248 1.62 11.63 2.82
N VAL A 249 0.94 12.65 3.38
CA VAL A 249 -0.30 13.22 2.81
C VAL A 249 -0.04 14.48 1.98
N SER A 250 1.20 14.93 1.88
CA SER A 250 1.57 16.15 1.15
C SER A 250 1.81 15.88 -0.34
N SER A 251 1.80 16.95 -1.15
CA SER A 251 2.20 16.90 -2.56
C SER A 251 3.65 16.44 -2.77
N ASP A 252 4.54 16.59 -1.77
CA ASP A 252 5.93 16.17 -1.86
C ASP A 252 6.05 14.63 -1.92
N ALA A 253 5.08 13.90 -1.34
CA ALA A 253 5.02 12.46 -1.42
C ALA A 253 4.53 11.93 -2.79
N ALA A 254 3.84 12.75 -3.59
CA ALA A 254 3.15 12.29 -4.80
C ALA A 254 4.09 11.63 -5.82
N ALA A 255 5.27 12.23 -6.06
CA ALA A 255 6.25 11.68 -7.00
C ALA A 255 6.79 10.31 -6.54
N LEU A 256 6.98 10.11 -5.24
CA LEU A 256 7.44 8.85 -4.66
C LEU A 256 6.34 7.77 -4.74
N ILE A 257 5.10 8.14 -4.49
CA ILE A 257 3.94 7.25 -4.60
C ILE A 257 3.79 6.76 -6.06
N SER A 258 3.85 7.68 -7.05
CA SER A 258 3.81 7.31 -8.47
C SER A 258 4.99 6.43 -8.87
N ALA A 259 6.21 6.76 -8.45
CA ALA A 259 7.40 5.94 -8.73
C ALA A 259 7.31 4.54 -8.12
N ALA A 260 6.56 4.38 -7.03
CA ALA A 260 6.26 3.09 -6.42
C ALA A 260 5.12 2.32 -7.12
N GLY A 261 4.45 2.90 -8.14
CA GLY A 261 3.43 2.26 -8.97
C GLY A 261 2.00 2.41 -8.44
N ALA A 262 1.73 3.36 -7.55
CA ALA A 262 0.39 3.71 -7.08
C ALA A 262 0.00 5.13 -7.55
N VAL A 263 -1.28 5.44 -7.58
CA VAL A 263 -1.81 6.74 -8.01
C VAL A 263 -1.98 7.66 -6.79
N PRO A 264 -1.18 8.72 -6.62
CA PRO A 264 -1.34 9.65 -5.50
C PRO A 264 -2.68 10.39 -5.58
N VAL A 265 -3.24 10.78 -4.42
CA VAL A 265 -4.49 11.56 -4.31
C VAL A 265 -4.24 13.01 -3.91
N ALA A 266 -3.02 13.37 -3.52
CA ALA A 266 -2.59 14.74 -3.20
C ALA A 266 -2.00 15.45 -4.43
#